data_20a9052a81859d3fc0182bc384826977
#
_entry.id   20a9052a81859d3fc0182bc384826977
#
_cell.length_a   1.000
_cell.length_b   1.000
_cell.length_c   1.000
_cell.angle_alpha   90.00
_cell.angle_beta   90.00
_cell.angle_gamma   90.00
#
_symmetry.space_group_name_H-M   'P 1'
#
loop_
_entity.id
_entity.type
_entity.pdbx_description
1 polymer ?
#
loop_
_entity_poly.entity_id
_entity_poly.type
_entity_poly.pdbx_seq_one_letter_code
_entity_poly.pdbx_strand_id
1 'polypeptide(L)'
;MDGIVTRNEPETEWEEFDRAFYEVKDVTGRPNEPIAGAINMVSCFGDNAAAGENPDLVPIDSEGHKATRERAYFDWDYICPTHDAYREGLLEMISDCAAANDTVRLDDVGFPREDYCRCDRCEQRFAASEFDDWVAWRESVITEFVAAASERVPGRLYLTLYPDPYPGHLSERAGIDLAALRPYVDEFVVPLYDLEYGTTYWLESLARGFRSALGGSYAVDGSDPDTPFSIELYAVDVDVDNLIQAAEVAGTYAKEVFFGYDAAQASAAIRRQDADQQDGKTYGSE
;
A
#
# COMPACT_ATOMS: atom_id res chain seq x y z
N MET A 1 -3.31 -4.64 -17.50
CA MET A 1 -4.53 -4.21 -16.81
C MET A 1 -4.20 -3.01 -15.97
N ASP A 2 -4.94 -1.95 -16.19
CA ASP A 2 -4.66 -0.68 -15.54
C ASP A 2 -5.77 -0.36 -14.55
N GLY A 3 -5.42 0.16 -13.39
CA GLY A 3 -6.39 0.51 -12.36
C GLY A 3 -6.21 1.93 -11.87
N ILE A 4 -7.25 2.46 -11.22
CA ILE A 4 -7.25 3.77 -10.59
C ILE A 4 -7.39 3.65 -9.07
N VAL A 5 -6.68 4.48 -8.34
CA VAL A 5 -6.91 4.74 -6.92
C VAL A 5 -7.49 6.14 -6.80
N THR A 6 -8.68 6.27 -6.24
CA THR A 6 -9.40 7.54 -6.19
C THR A 6 -10.21 7.72 -4.91
N ARG A 7 -10.51 8.98 -4.57
CA ARG A 7 -11.45 9.40 -3.52
C ARG A 7 -12.79 9.86 -4.08
N ASN A 8 -12.94 9.82 -5.40
CA ASN A 8 -14.10 10.31 -6.12
C ASN A 8 -14.87 9.13 -6.72
N GLU A 9 -15.98 8.74 -6.09
CA GLU A 9 -16.78 7.58 -6.49
C GLU A 9 -17.12 7.56 -8.00
N PRO A 10 -17.55 8.65 -8.68
CA PRO A 10 -17.80 8.64 -10.11
C PRO A 10 -16.63 8.19 -10.99
N GLU A 11 -15.40 8.35 -10.55
CA GLU A 11 -14.21 7.94 -11.32
C GLU A 11 -14.00 6.42 -11.31
N THR A 12 -14.60 5.72 -10.36
CA THR A 12 -14.51 4.25 -10.28
C THR A 12 -15.26 3.53 -11.39
N GLU A 13 -16.16 4.25 -12.10
CA GLU A 13 -16.97 3.72 -13.20
C GLU A 13 -16.41 4.05 -14.59
N TRP A 14 -15.22 4.68 -14.69
CA TRP A 14 -14.64 5.03 -15.98
C TRP A 14 -14.19 3.78 -16.73
N GLU A 15 -14.57 3.67 -18.01
CA GLU A 15 -14.35 2.49 -18.86
C GLU A 15 -12.86 2.23 -19.17
N GLU A 16 -12.00 3.21 -18.97
CA GLU A 16 -10.56 3.08 -19.18
C GLU A 16 -9.86 2.25 -18.11
N PHE A 17 -10.49 2.05 -16.95
CA PHE A 17 -9.90 1.32 -15.84
C PHE A 17 -10.53 -0.07 -15.69
N ASP A 18 -9.71 -1.11 -15.79
CA ASP A 18 -10.15 -2.48 -15.53
C ASP A 18 -10.46 -2.74 -14.04
N ARG A 19 -9.91 -1.87 -13.16
CA ARG A 19 -10.06 -1.97 -11.71
C ARG A 19 -10.02 -0.59 -11.07
N ALA A 20 -10.85 -0.41 -10.06
CA ALA A 20 -10.84 0.81 -9.24
C ALA A 20 -10.66 0.46 -7.76
N PHE A 21 -9.83 1.24 -7.07
CA PHE A 21 -9.70 1.27 -5.63
C PHE A 21 -10.31 2.58 -5.11
N TYR A 22 -11.30 2.45 -4.24
CA TYR A 22 -11.96 3.58 -3.62
C TYR A 22 -11.48 3.78 -2.19
N GLU A 23 -10.92 4.94 -1.90
CA GLU A 23 -10.35 5.25 -0.60
C GLU A 23 -11.47 5.63 0.39
N VAL A 24 -11.94 4.62 1.15
CA VAL A 24 -12.96 4.79 2.19
C VAL A 24 -12.42 5.61 3.36
N LYS A 25 -11.20 5.33 3.79
CA LYS A 25 -10.48 6.11 4.81
C LYS A 25 -9.07 6.41 4.33
N ASP A 26 -8.73 7.68 4.26
CA ASP A 26 -7.37 8.16 4.03
C ASP A 26 -6.66 8.54 5.35
N VAL A 27 -5.43 9.02 5.26
CA VAL A 27 -4.62 9.48 6.41
C VAL A 27 -5.21 10.70 7.13
N THR A 28 -6.20 11.39 6.56
CA THR A 28 -6.91 12.47 7.28
C THR A 28 -7.81 11.94 8.38
N GLY A 29 -8.15 10.65 8.32
CA GLY A 29 -8.99 9.98 9.29
C GLY A 29 -10.50 10.20 9.09
N ARG A 30 -10.91 10.75 7.93
CA ARG A 30 -12.33 10.93 7.59
C ARG A 30 -12.81 9.75 6.78
N PRO A 31 -13.71 8.90 7.31
CA PRO A 31 -14.25 7.79 6.54
C PRO A 31 -15.36 8.27 5.58
N ASN A 32 -15.39 7.64 4.41
CA ASN A 32 -16.53 7.66 3.49
C ASN A 32 -17.30 6.34 3.64
N GLU A 33 -18.52 6.29 3.09
CA GLU A 33 -19.25 5.02 3.03
C GLU A 33 -18.59 4.08 2.02
N PRO A 34 -18.43 2.79 2.33
CA PRO A 34 -17.94 1.80 1.37
C PRO A 34 -18.88 1.64 0.17
N ILE A 35 -18.31 1.37 -1.01
CA ILE A 35 -19.07 1.20 -2.26
C ILE A 35 -18.93 -0.20 -2.84
N ALA A 36 -19.96 -0.66 -3.55
CA ALA A 36 -19.98 -1.99 -4.18
C ALA A 36 -19.21 -2.05 -5.51
N GLY A 37 -19.09 -0.91 -6.20
CA GLY A 37 -18.54 -0.82 -7.55
C GLY A 37 -17.03 -0.86 -7.64
N ALA A 38 -16.31 -0.76 -6.51
CA ALA A 38 -14.86 -0.72 -6.47
C ALA A 38 -14.32 -1.49 -5.27
N ILE A 39 -13.01 -1.78 -5.29
CA ILE A 39 -12.28 -2.33 -4.16
C ILE A 39 -12.11 -1.22 -3.12
N ASN A 40 -12.71 -1.40 -1.95
CA ASN A 40 -12.61 -0.44 -0.87
C ASN A 40 -11.21 -0.46 -0.25
N MET A 41 -10.61 0.72 -0.03
CA MET A 41 -9.27 0.89 0.53
C MET A 41 -9.33 1.62 1.87
N VAL A 42 -8.56 1.13 2.85
CA VAL A 42 -8.53 1.66 4.21
C VAL A 42 -7.10 1.97 4.62
N SER A 43 -6.77 3.25 4.87
CA SER A 43 -5.56 3.64 5.58
C SER A 43 -5.68 3.19 7.05
N CYS A 44 -4.81 2.27 7.48
CA CYS A 44 -4.94 1.63 8.79
C CYS A 44 -4.33 2.49 9.90
N PHE A 45 -3.02 2.65 9.94
CA PHE A 45 -2.33 3.32 11.05
C PHE A 45 -1.84 4.74 10.71
N GLY A 46 -2.25 5.30 9.57
CA GLY A 46 -2.22 6.73 9.26
C GLY A 46 -3.56 7.37 9.63
N ASP A 47 -3.61 8.33 10.60
CA ASP A 47 -4.88 8.95 11.01
C ASP A 47 -4.66 10.27 11.76
N ASN A 48 -4.75 11.35 11.01
CA ASN A 48 -4.57 12.70 11.57
C ASN A 48 -5.68 13.11 12.55
N ALA A 49 -6.92 12.66 12.30
CA ALA A 49 -8.06 13.01 13.15
C ALA A 49 -7.97 12.29 14.49
N ALA A 50 -7.78 10.95 14.48
CA ALA A 50 -7.66 10.17 15.69
C ALA A 50 -6.44 10.59 16.55
N ALA A 51 -5.31 10.88 15.91
CA ALA A 51 -4.10 11.38 16.59
C ALA A 51 -4.34 12.73 17.26
N GLY A 52 -5.10 13.62 16.60
CA GLY A 52 -5.44 14.94 17.15
C GLY A 52 -6.45 14.87 18.29
N GLU A 53 -7.44 13.97 18.21
CA GLU A 53 -8.46 13.77 19.22
C GLU A 53 -7.92 13.06 20.46
N ASN A 54 -7.05 12.07 20.26
CA ASN A 54 -6.45 11.29 21.34
C ASN A 54 -4.94 11.11 21.15
N PRO A 55 -4.11 12.03 21.66
CA PRO A 55 -2.66 11.96 21.54
C PRO A 55 -1.99 10.73 22.18
N ASP A 56 -2.70 9.94 22.99
CA ASP A 56 -2.20 8.70 23.58
C ASP A 56 -2.19 7.53 22.58
N LEU A 57 -2.87 7.70 21.43
CA LEU A 57 -2.82 6.77 20.30
C LEU A 57 -1.50 6.86 19.54
N VAL A 58 -0.83 8.01 19.59
CA VAL A 58 0.34 8.31 18.76
C VAL A 58 1.57 7.53 19.24
N PRO A 59 2.28 6.82 18.33
CA PRO A 59 3.54 6.16 18.67
C PRO A 59 4.59 7.16 19.16
N ILE A 60 5.42 6.73 20.10
CA ILE A 60 6.58 7.51 20.57
C ILE A 60 7.86 6.72 20.38
N ASP A 61 8.97 7.43 20.12
CA ASP A 61 10.32 6.85 20.13
C ASP A 61 10.87 6.70 21.57
N SER A 62 12.10 6.23 21.70
CA SER A 62 12.78 6.06 23.00
C SER A 62 13.07 7.36 23.75
N GLU A 63 13.02 8.50 23.06
CA GLU A 63 13.20 9.85 23.63
C GLU A 63 11.86 10.52 23.96
N GLY A 64 10.74 9.85 23.67
CA GLY A 64 9.37 10.34 23.90
C GLY A 64 8.83 11.24 22.81
N HIS A 65 9.48 11.29 21.65
CA HIS A 65 8.98 12.08 20.54
C HIS A 65 7.87 11.34 19.78
N LYS A 66 6.80 12.06 19.49
CA LYS A 66 5.64 11.53 18.78
C LYS A 66 5.87 11.40 17.28
N ALA A 67 5.29 10.34 16.68
CA ALA A 67 5.27 10.13 15.24
C ALA A 67 4.16 10.95 14.58
N THR A 68 4.39 12.26 14.44
CA THR A 68 3.45 13.24 13.88
C THR A 68 4.13 14.11 12.83
N ARG A 69 3.31 14.78 12.00
CA ARG A 69 3.73 15.79 11.00
C ARG A 69 4.53 16.97 11.56
N GLU A 70 4.64 17.11 12.87
CA GLU A 70 5.57 18.07 13.50
C GLU A 70 7.04 17.71 13.21
N ARG A 71 7.29 16.44 12.83
CA ARG A 71 8.59 15.98 12.36
C ARG A 71 8.65 15.96 10.85
N ALA A 72 9.68 16.59 10.28
CA ALA A 72 9.84 16.83 8.85
C ALA A 72 9.86 15.58 7.95
N TYR A 73 9.98 14.38 8.53
CA TYR A 73 10.02 13.12 7.79
C TYR A 73 8.73 12.30 7.92
N PHE A 74 7.67 12.86 8.51
CA PHE A 74 6.33 12.27 8.51
C PHE A 74 5.35 13.16 7.76
N ASP A 75 4.67 12.60 6.78
CA ASP A 75 3.68 13.28 5.97
C ASP A 75 2.30 13.28 6.65
N TRP A 76 2.06 12.37 7.59
CA TRP A 76 0.85 12.25 8.39
C TRP A 76 1.14 11.83 9.83
N ASP A 77 0.11 11.88 10.68
CA ASP A 77 0.18 11.45 12.07
C ASP A 77 -0.14 9.95 12.15
N TYR A 78 0.68 9.21 12.87
CA TYR A 78 0.56 7.75 12.99
C TYR A 78 -0.21 7.36 14.25
N ILE A 79 -0.83 6.18 14.20
CA ILE A 79 -1.47 5.50 15.33
C ILE A 79 -0.65 4.26 15.69
N CYS A 80 -0.48 4.02 16.98
CA CYS A 80 0.25 2.85 17.47
C CYS A 80 -0.53 1.55 17.15
N PRO A 81 0.08 0.59 16.42
CA PRO A 81 -0.59 -0.64 16.03
C PRO A 81 -1.00 -1.56 17.19
N THR A 82 -0.57 -1.26 18.42
CA THR A 82 -0.92 -2.07 19.60
C THR A 82 -2.15 -1.55 20.36
N HIS A 83 -2.84 -0.52 19.87
CA HIS A 83 -4.02 0.03 20.55
C HIS A 83 -5.27 -0.77 20.21
N ASP A 84 -5.75 -1.61 21.16
CA ASP A 84 -6.83 -2.59 20.92
C ASP A 84 -8.12 -1.96 20.41
N ALA A 85 -8.60 -0.90 21.06
CA ALA A 85 -9.85 -0.26 20.64
C ALA A 85 -9.76 0.36 19.24
N TYR A 86 -8.59 0.92 18.86
CA TYR A 86 -8.39 1.45 17.52
C TYR A 86 -8.31 0.32 16.48
N ARG A 87 -7.58 -0.76 16.79
CA ARG A 87 -7.53 -1.96 15.92
C ARG A 87 -8.92 -2.54 15.67
N GLU A 88 -9.74 -2.67 16.73
CA GLU A 88 -11.09 -3.22 16.58
C GLU A 88 -11.97 -2.32 15.70
N GLY A 89 -11.91 -0.99 15.87
CA GLY A 89 -12.60 -0.05 14.97
C GLY A 89 -12.16 -0.16 13.51
N LEU A 90 -10.84 -0.37 13.25
CA LEU A 90 -10.36 -0.66 11.91
C LEU A 90 -10.90 -1.98 11.36
N LEU A 91 -10.92 -3.03 12.17
CA LEU A 91 -11.42 -4.34 11.76
C LEU A 91 -12.94 -4.32 11.50
N GLU A 92 -13.71 -3.52 12.23
CA GLU A 92 -15.13 -3.26 11.93
C GLU A 92 -15.28 -2.54 10.59
N MET A 93 -14.50 -1.48 10.34
CA MET A 93 -14.50 -0.77 9.04
C MET A 93 -14.12 -1.68 7.87
N ILE A 94 -13.12 -2.56 8.04
CA ILE A 94 -12.74 -3.56 7.04
C ILE A 94 -13.90 -4.53 6.78
N SER A 95 -14.64 -4.93 7.82
CA SER A 95 -15.84 -5.78 7.65
C SER A 95 -16.94 -5.07 6.87
N ASP A 96 -17.16 -3.77 7.09
CA ASP A 96 -18.13 -2.97 6.36
C ASP A 96 -17.69 -2.80 4.89
N CYS A 97 -16.40 -2.57 4.64
CA CYS A 97 -15.84 -2.56 3.28
C CYS A 97 -16.06 -3.90 2.58
N ALA A 98 -15.79 -5.02 3.26
CA ALA A 98 -15.94 -6.36 2.73
C ALA A 98 -17.41 -6.75 2.50
N ALA A 99 -18.34 -6.18 3.26
CA ALA A 99 -19.78 -6.36 3.04
C ALA A 99 -20.29 -5.63 1.79
N ALA A 100 -19.67 -4.51 1.42
CA ALA A 100 -20.00 -3.76 0.20
C ALA A 100 -19.33 -4.38 -1.04
N ASN A 101 -18.07 -4.76 -0.95
CA ASN A 101 -17.30 -5.46 -1.99
C ASN A 101 -16.41 -6.48 -1.29
N ASP A 102 -16.46 -7.74 -1.69
CA ASP A 102 -15.76 -8.85 -1.01
C ASP A 102 -14.23 -8.74 -1.00
N THR A 103 -13.69 -7.82 -1.78
CA THR A 103 -12.26 -7.55 -1.93
C THR A 103 -11.91 -6.21 -1.27
N VAL A 104 -10.84 -6.17 -0.47
CA VAL A 104 -10.41 -4.98 0.28
C VAL A 104 -8.92 -4.75 0.11
N ARG A 105 -8.49 -3.48 0.13
CA ARG A 105 -7.08 -3.08 0.20
C ARG A 105 -6.79 -2.39 1.52
N LEU A 106 -5.74 -2.83 2.20
CA LEU A 106 -5.19 -2.19 3.39
C LEU A 106 -4.01 -1.30 2.99
N ASP A 107 -4.01 -0.08 3.49
CA ASP A 107 -2.94 0.89 3.33
C ASP A 107 -2.38 1.32 4.69
N ASP A 108 -1.19 1.91 4.72
CA ASP A 108 -0.53 2.41 5.94
C ASP A 108 -0.46 1.38 7.07
N VAL A 109 -0.26 0.10 6.74
CA VAL A 109 -0.10 -0.97 7.72
C VAL A 109 1.34 -1.04 8.17
N GLY A 110 1.59 -0.78 9.44
CA GLY A 110 2.94 -0.89 10.02
C GLY A 110 3.21 0.11 11.14
N PHE A 111 4.36 -0.05 11.75
CA PHE A 111 4.93 0.97 12.61
C PHE A 111 5.53 2.11 11.78
N PRO A 112 5.60 3.36 12.29
CA PRO A 112 6.05 4.49 11.48
C PRO A 112 7.53 4.43 11.07
N ARG A 113 8.41 3.91 11.94
CA ARG A 113 9.84 3.75 11.71
C ARG A 113 10.46 2.76 12.72
N GLU A 114 11.75 2.43 12.54
CA GLU A 114 12.51 1.51 13.40
C GLU A 114 12.53 1.90 14.88
N ASP A 115 12.56 3.20 15.19
CA ASP A 115 12.60 3.72 16.57
C ASP A 115 11.25 3.67 17.29
N TYR A 116 10.16 3.37 16.59
CA TYR A 116 8.79 3.35 17.13
C TYR A 116 8.25 1.91 17.20
N CYS A 117 7.32 1.60 18.09
CA CYS A 117 6.79 2.42 19.17
C CYS A 117 7.39 2.00 20.52
N ARG A 118 7.77 2.96 21.34
CA ARG A 118 8.30 2.76 22.69
C ARG A 118 7.34 3.27 23.78
N CYS A 119 6.04 3.30 23.50
CA CYS A 119 5.05 3.64 24.52
C CYS A 119 4.93 2.54 25.57
N ASP A 120 4.45 2.89 26.77
CA ASP A 120 4.30 1.97 27.90
C ASP A 120 3.53 0.70 27.53
N ARG A 121 2.53 0.80 26.66
CA ARG A 121 1.75 -0.36 26.19
C ARG A 121 2.60 -1.31 25.37
N CYS A 122 3.42 -0.79 24.44
CA CYS A 122 4.31 -1.62 23.63
C CYS A 122 5.37 -2.29 24.51
N GLU A 123 5.99 -1.56 25.42
CA GLU A 123 6.99 -2.10 26.35
C GLU A 123 6.40 -3.20 27.26
N GLN A 124 5.19 -2.99 27.77
CA GLN A 124 4.49 -3.99 28.60
C GLN A 124 4.11 -5.24 27.80
N ARG A 125 3.62 -5.08 26.55
CA ARG A 125 3.26 -6.21 25.69
C ARG A 125 4.49 -7.00 25.27
N PHE A 126 5.57 -6.34 24.92
CA PHE A 126 6.83 -7.00 24.61
C PHE A 126 7.35 -7.79 25.81
N ALA A 127 7.40 -7.17 26.99
CA ALA A 127 7.85 -7.83 28.23
C ALA A 127 6.99 -9.03 28.66
N ALA A 128 5.71 -9.06 28.26
CA ALA A 128 4.77 -10.15 28.52
C ALA A 128 4.76 -11.21 27.41
N SER A 129 5.42 -10.97 26.29
CA SER A 129 5.49 -11.88 25.15
C SER A 129 6.60 -12.93 25.31
N GLU A 130 6.64 -13.90 24.39
CA GLU A 130 7.72 -14.90 24.32
C GLU A 130 8.90 -14.44 23.46
N PHE A 131 8.85 -13.21 22.90
CA PHE A 131 9.90 -12.66 22.07
C PHE A 131 11.02 -12.06 22.90
N ASP A 132 12.27 -12.30 22.51
CA ASP A 132 13.47 -11.68 23.04
C ASP A 132 14.05 -10.61 22.09
N ASP A 133 13.53 -10.54 20.84
CA ASP A 133 13.87 -9.55 19.84
C ASP A 133 12.71 -8.59 19.56
N TRP A 134 13.00 -7.29 19.64
CA TRP A 134 12.00 -6.23 19.44
C TRP A 134 11.45 -6.18 18.01
N VAL A 135 12.29 -6.44 17.00
CA VAL A 135 11.88 -6.45 15.60
C VAL A 135 10.91 -7.59 15.34
N ALA A 136 11.29 -8.82 15.77
CA ALA A 136 10.42 -9.99 15.63
C ALA A 136 9.06 -9.82 16.35
N TRP A 137 9.06 -9.15 17.52
CA TRP A 137 7.81 -8.82 18.21
C TRP A 137 6.94 -7.84 17.41
N ARG A 138 7.52 -6.79 16.82
CA ARG A 138 6.78 -5.84 15.97
C ARG A 138 6.20 -6.53 14.73
N GLU A 139 6.97 -7.44 14.12
CA GLU A 139 6.49 -8.27 13.01
C GLU A 139 5.28 -9.10 13.40
N SER A 140 5.29 -9.71 14.60
CA SER A 140 4.14 -10.48 15.09
C SER A 140 2.90 -9.60 15.29
N VAL A 141 3.05 -8.38 15.81
CA VAL A 141 1.95 -7.42 16.01
C VAL A 141 1.28 -7.07 14.68
N ILE A 142 2.06 -6.81 13.64
CA ILE A 142 1.52 -6.48 12.31
C ILE A 142 0.92 -7.72 11.65
N THR A 143 1.59 -8.86 11.72
CA THR A 143 1.10 -10.12 11.16
C THR A 143 -0.25 -10.52 11.79
N GLU A 144 -0.40 -10.42 13.10
CA GLU A 144 -1.66 -10.66 13.80
C GLU A 144 -2.80 -9.74 13.35
N PHE A 145 -2.50 -8.46 13.09
CA PHE A 145 -3.50 -7.53 12.59
C PHE A 145 -3.94 -7.90 11.18
N VAL A 146 -3.01 -8.18 10.28
CA VAL A 146 -3.32 -8.55 8.89
C VAL A 146 -4.05 -9.90 8.83
N ALA A 147 -3.67 -10.87 9.66
CA ALA A 147 -4.39 -12.14 9.78
C ALA A 147 -5.85 -11.92 10.22
N ALA A 148 -6.08 -11.11 11.25
CA ALA A 148 -7.41 -10.77 11.72
C ALA A 148 -8.23 -10.00 10.67
N ALA A 149 -7.61 -9.17 9.84
CA ALA A 149 -8.25 -8.50 8.72
C ALA A 149 -8.63 -9.50 7.61
N SER A 150 -7.73 -10.44 7.27
CA SER A 150 -8.00 -11.44 6.23
C SER A 150 -9.17 -12.35 6.57
N GLU A 151 -9.39 -12.67 7.86
CA GLU A 151 -10.56 -13.44 8.32
C GLU A 151 -11.90 -12.72 8.05
N ARG A 152 -11.89 -11.40 7.87
CA ARG A 152 -13.07 -10.56 7.61
C ARG A 152 -13.32 -10.31 6.13
N VAL A 153 -12.35 -10.62 5.28
CA VAL A 153 -12.41 -10.36 3.83
C VAL A 153 -12.62 -11.69 3.10
N PRO A 154 -13.85 -11.97 2.61
CA PRO A 154 -14.16 -13.25 1.97
C PRO A 154 -13.55 -13.41 0.56
N GLY A 155 -13.23 -12.29 -0.10
CA GLY A 155 -12.58 -12.25 -1.40
C GLY A 155 -11.07 -12.10 -1.28
N ARG A 156 -10.50 -11.11 -1.99
CA ARG A 156 -9.05 -10.89 -2.01
C ARG A 156 -8.63 -9.77 -1.06
N LEU A 157 -7.51 -9.97 -0.39
CA LEU A 157 -6.87 -8.95 0.44
C LEU A 157 -5.62 -8.41 -0.26
N TYR A 158 -5.65 -7.10 -0.56
CA TYR A 158 -4.49 -6.35 -1.02
C TYR A 158 -3.81 -5.65 0.17
N LEU A 159 -2.48 -5.60 0.15
CA LEU A 159 -1.72 -4.89 1.16
C LEU A 159 -0.69 -3.97 0.51
N THR A 160 -0.77 -2.68 0.83
CA THR A 160 0.24 -1.70 0.42
C THR A 160 1.50 -1.85 1.24
N LEU A 161 2.65 -1.86 0.58
CA LEU A 161 3.98 -1.92 1.19
C LEU A 161 4.68 -0.56 1.11
N TYR A 162 5.51 -0.26 2.09
CA TYR A 162 6.45 0.83 1.96
C TYR A 162 7.45 0.53 0.81
N PRO A 163 7.82 1.52 -0.05
CA PRO A 163 8.59 1.28 -1.27
C PRO A 163 10.09 1.06 -1.02
N ASP A 164 10.44 0.10 -0.17
CA ASP A 164 11.82 -0.28 0.13
C ASP A 164 12.00 -1.80 0.03
N PRO A 165 12.58 -2.31 -1.07
CA PRO A 165 12.75 -3.74 -1.29
C PRO A 165 14.03 -4.31 -0.67
N TYR A 166 14.84 -3.52 0.02
CA TYR A 166 16.10 -4.01 0.59
C TYR A 166 15.83 -5.02 1.70
N PRO A 167 16.60 -6.13 1.73
CA PRO A 167 16.41 -7.18 2.73
C PRO A 167 16.46 -6.63 4.17
N GLY A 168 15.43 -6.94 4.96
CA GLY A 168 15.31 -6.52 6.36
C GLY A 168 14.72 -5.14 6.59
N HIS A 169 14.74 -4.23 5.59
CA HIS A 169 14.31 -2.85 5.81
C HIS A 169 12.81 -2.73 6.14
N LEU A 170 11.93 -3.49 5.47
CA LEU A 170 10.50 -3.49 5.78
C LEU A 170 10.22 -4.00 7.19
N SER A 171 10.94 -5.04 7.59
CA SER A 171 10.89 -5.62 8.93
C SER A 171 11.36 -4.60 9.99
N GLU A 172 12.59 -4.11 9.85
CA GLU A 172 13.17 -3.13 10.78
C GLU A 172 12.37 -1.84 10.87
N ARG A 173 11.93 -1.30 9.72
CA ARG A 173 11.20 -0.03 9.66
C ARG A 173 9.76 -0.16 10.18
N ALA A 174 8.99 -1.10 9.61
CA ALA A 174 7.54 -1.12 9.77
C ALA A 174 6.99 -2.36 10.50
N GLY A 175 7.85 -3.33 10.85
CA GLY A 175 7.41 -4.61 11.38
C GLY A 175 6.73 -5.47 10.31
N ILE A 176 7.15 -5.36 9.05
CA ILE A 176 6.60 -6.10 7.91
C ILE A 176 7.49 -7.29 7.59
N ASP A 177 7.08 -8.49 7.98
CA ASP A 177 7.65 -9.75 7.52
C ASP A 177 6.86 -10.28 6.32
N LEU A 178 7.43 -10.14 5.12
CA LEU A 178 6.77 -10.57 3.88
C LEU A 178 6.47 -12.08 3.88
N ALA A 179 7.31 -12.90 4.49
CA ALA A 179 7.10 -14.34 4.54
C ALA A 179 5.94 -14.71 5.46
N ALA A 180 5.83 -14.06 6.62
CA ALA A 180 4.74 -14.26 7.57
C ALA A 180 3.40 -13.72 7.04
N LEU A 181 3.40 -12.70 6.18
CA LEU A 181 2.19 -12.10 5.61
C LEU A 181 1.62 -12.85 4.40
N ARG A 182 2.45 -13.61 3.65
CA ARG A 182 2.01 -14.35 2.45
C ARG A 182 0.77 -15.23 2.63
N PRO A 183 0.54 -15.90 3.75
CA PRO A 183 -0.67 -16.71 3.93
C PRO A 183 -1.98 -15.91 4.00
N TYR A 184 -1.89 -14.60 4.21
CA TYR A 184 -3.03 -13.71 4.48
C TYR A 184 -3.27 -12.69 3.39
N VAL A 185 -2.30 -12.47 2.47
CA VAL A 185 -2.34 -11.42 1.46
C VAL A 185 -2.31 -12.05 0.07
N ASP A 186 -3.29 -11.72 -0.75
CA ASP A 186 -3.40 -12.22 -2.13
C ASP A 186 -2.52 -11.43 -3.10
N GLU A 187 -2.28 -10.15 -2.82
CA GLU A 187 -1.47 -9.30 -3.68
C GLU A 187 -0.90 -8.11 -2.90
N PHE A 188 0.39 -7.86 -3.06
CA PHE A 188 1.01 -6.65 -2.53
C PHE A 188 0.91 -5.49 -3.53
N VAL A 189 0.77 -4.26 -3.02
CA VAL A 189 0.81 -3.05 -3.84
C VAL A 189 1.97 -2.18 -3.38
N VAL A 190 2.79 -1.74 -4.33
CA VAL A 190 3.98 -0.93 -4.04
C VAL A 190 3.80 0.45 -4.67
N PRO A 191 3.63 1.52 -3.86
CA PRO A 191 3.56 2.87 -4.37
C PRO A 191 4.99 3.34 -4.74
N LEU A 192 5.23 3.54 -6.03
CA LEU A 192 6.47 4.11 -6.56
C LEU A 192 6.19 5.52 -7.08
N TYR A 193 5.97 6.45 -6.14
CA TYR A 193 5.55 7.81 -6.42
C TYR A 193 6.72 8.71 -6.79
N ASP A 194 6.53 9.49 -7.85
CA ASP A 194 7.37 10.61 -8.26
C ASP A 194 6.44 11.74 -8.77
N LEU A 195 6.91 12.96 -8.70
CA LEU A 195 6.17 14.12 -9.20
C LEU A 195 6.36 14.35 -10.69
N GLU A 196 7.39 13.78 -11.31
CA GLU A 196 7.73 14.04 -12.69
C GLU A 196 8.01 12.81 -13.54
N TYR A 197 8.51 11.71 -12.96
CA TYR A 197 9.02 10.51 -13.67
C TYR A 197 9.99 10.85 -14.82
N GLY A 198 10.71 11.93 -14.69
CA GLY A 198 11.69 12.37 -15.68
C GLY A 198 12.83 11.37 -15.92
N THR A 199 13.04 10.43 -15.00
CA THR A 199 13.89 9.26 -15.17
C THR A 199 13.24 8.05 -14.50
N THR A 200 13.34 6.86 -15.10
CA THR A 200 12.74 5.63 -14.60
C THR A 200 13.74 4.65 -13.99
N TYR A 201 15.01 5.00 -13.91
CA TYR A 201 16.07 4.12 -13.39
C TYR A 201 15.83 3.66 -11.95
N TRP A 202 15.44 4.58 -11.07
CA TRP A 202 15.15 4.29 -9.68
C TRP A 202 13.90 3.38 -9.55
N LEU A 203 12.86 3.65 -10.36
CA LEU A 203 11.64 2.85 -10.41
C LEU A 203 11.95 1.41 -10.85
N GLU A 204 12.74 1.24 -11.91
CA GLU A 204 13.21 -0.07 -12.35
C GLU A 204 13.96 -0.80 -11.24
N SER A 205 14.85 -0.10 -10.53
CA SER A 205 15.65 -0.69 -9.45
C SER A 205 14.78 -1.19 -8.30
N LEU A 206 13.78 -0.40 -7.86
CA LEU A 206 12.86 -0.79 -6.80
C LEU A 206 11.93 -1.91 -7.24
N ALA A 207 11.33 -1.82 -8.44
CA ALA A 207 10.45 -2.86 -8.98
C ALA A 207 11.16 -4.21 -9.09
N ARG A 208 12.42 -4.22 -9.57
CA ARG A 208 13.27 -5.41 -9.62
C ARG A 208 13.58 -5.94 -8.22
N GLY A 209 13.83 -5.06 -7.25
CA GLY A 209 14.05 -5.41 -5.86
C GLY A 209 12.85 -6.12 -5.25
N PHE A 210 11.63 -5.60 -5.45
CA PHE A 210 10.39 -6.24 -4.98
C PHE A 210 10.14 -7.59 -5.66
N ARG A 211 10.35 -7.68 -6.98
CA ARG A 211 10.27 -8.97 -7.67
C ARG A 211 11.21 -10.01 -7.06
N SER A 212 12.42 -9.61 -6.68
CA SER A 212 13.37 -10.50 -6.00
C SER A 212 12.93 -10.86 -4.59
N ALA A 213 12.45 -9.90 -3.80
CA ALA A 213 12.03 -10.11 -2.41
C ALA A 213 10.78 -11.01 -2.30
N LEU A 214 9.85 -10.87 -3.24
CA LEU A 214 8.59 -11.61 -3.27
C LEU A 214 8.70 -12.96 -4.01
N GLY A 215 9.63 -13.12 -4.94
CA GLY A 215 9.82 -14.33 -5.73
C GLY A 215 10.74 -15.40 -5.12
N GLY A 216 11.37 -15.15 -3.98
CA GLY A 216 12.13 -16.17 -3.21
C GLY A 216 13.41 -16.72 -3.82
N SER A 217 13.78 -16.37 -5.01
CA SER A 217 15.10 -16.60 -5.67
C SER A 217 15.07 -15.89 -7.00
N TYR A 218 16.21 -15.39 -7.45
CA TYR A 218 16.33 -14.95 -8.85
C TYR A 218 16.01 -16.17 -9.74
N ALA A 219 14.74 -16.35 -10.04
CA ALA A 219 14.33 -17.31 -11.04
C ALA A 219 14.81 -16.79 -12.38
N VAL A 220 15.98 -17.25 -12.79
CA VAL A 220 16.57 -17.00 -14.11
C VAL A 220 15.66 -17.53 -15.22
N ASP A 221 14.63 -18.27 -14.85
CA ASP A 221 13.65 -18.93 -15.73
C ASP A 221 12.37 -18.14 -15.98
N GLY A 222 12.22 -16.91 -15.39
CA GLY A 222 11.06 -16.07 -15.61
C GLY A 222 9.77 -16.54 -14.91
N SER A 223 9.87 -17.40 -13.88
CA SER A 223 8.71 -17.74 -13.06
C SER A 223 8.17 -16.52 -12.32
N ASP A 224 6.83 -16.42 -12.23
CA ASP A 224 6.16 -15.38 -11.47
C ASP A 224 6.49 -15.49 -9.98
N PRO A 225 6.50 -14.35 -9.25
CA PRO A 225 6.68 -14.39 -7.81
C PRO A 225 5.60 -15.24 -7.14
N ASP A 226 5.97 -15.94 -6.05
CA ASP A 226 5.04 -16.80 -5.28
C ASP A 226 3.83 -16.00 -4.74
N THR A 227 4.02 -14.70 -4.48
CA THR A 227 2.94 -13.76 -4.18
C THR A 227 3.02 -12.61 -5.18
N PRO A 228 1.98 -12.35 -5.96
CA PRO A 228 1.98 -11.28 -6.95
C PRO A 228 2.07 -9.92 -6.28
N PHE A 229 2.67 -8.96 -7.00
CA PHE A 229 2.63 -7.56 -6.61
C PHE A 229 2.32 -6.67 -7.80
N SER A 230 1.65 -5.58 -7.52
CA SER A 230 1.36 -4.49 -8.46
C SER A 230 2.06 -3.21 -8.03
N ILE A 231 2.27 -2.31 -8.98
CA ILE A 231 2.89 -1.00 -8.72
C ILE A 231 1.83 0.08 -8.86
N GLU A 232 1.81 1.00 -7.92
CA GLU A 232 1.00 2.21 -8.00
C GLU A 232 1.88 3.41 -8.31
N LEU A 233 1.51 4.15 -9.36
CA LEU A 233 2.18 5.37 -9.82
C LEU A 233 1.33 6.59 -9.47
N TYR A 234 1.98 7.69 -9.09
CA TYR A 234 1.30 8.94 -8.83
C TYR A 234 1.03 9.68 -10.14
N ALA A 235 -0.23 10.03 -10.41
CA ALA A 235 -0.63 10.63 -11.69
C ALA A 235 -0.94 12.14 -11.60
N VAL A 236 -0.94 12.74 -10.39
CA VAL A 236 -1.33 14.15 -10.21
C VAL A 236 -0.25 15.08 -10.75
N ASP A 237 -0.63 15.95 -11.69
CA ASP A 237 0.23 16.95 -12.33
C ASP A 237 1.49 16.37 -13.04
N VAL A 238 1.49 15.08 -13.38
CA VAL A 238 2.58 14.42 -14.10
C VAL A 238 2.39 14.55 -15.61
N ASP A 239 3.49 14.77 -16.34
CA ASP A 239 3.47 14.74 -17.81
C ASP A 239 3.03 13.35 -18.33
N VAL A 240 2.11 13.33 -19.30
CA VAL A 240 1.51 12.09 -19.83
C VAL A 240 2.56 11.16 -20.45
N ASP A 241 3.53 11.68 -21.21
CA ASP A 241 4.54 10.85 -21.85
C ASP A 241 5.50 10.25 -20.81
N ASN A 242 5.81 10.97 -19.74
CA ASN A 242 6.59 10.47 -18.61
C ASN A 242 5.82 9.41 -17.81
N LEU A 243 4.51 9.60 -17.61
CA LEU A 243 3.65 8.63 -16.91
C LEU A 243 3.54 7.31 -17.71
N ILE A 244 3.40 7.39 -19.04
CA ILE A 244 3.42 6.22 -19.93
C ILE A 244 4.74 5.47 -19.81
N GLN A 245 5.86 6.17 -19.87
CA GLN A 245 7.19 5.55 -19.74
C GLN A 245 7.37 4.86 -18.38
N ALA A 246 6.90 5.49 -17.30
CA ALA A 246 6.92 4.89 -15.96
C ALA A 246 6.05 3.63 -15.89
N ALA A 247 4.85 3.66 -16.47
CA ALA A 247 3.94 2.52 -16.51
C ALA A 247 4.51 1.35 -17.31
N GLU A 248 5.15 1.59 -18.45
CA GLU A 248 5.83 0.56 -19.26
C GLU A 248 6.97 -0.12 -18.48
N VAL A 249 7.77 0.67 -17.77
CA VAL A 249 8.84 0.12 -16.93
C VAL A 249 8.26 -0.67 -15.74
N ALA A 250 7.26 -0.14 -15.05
CA ALA A 250 6.59 -0.82 -13.94
C ALA A 250 5.97 -2.15 -14.38
N GLY A 251 5.24 -2.16 -15.50
CA GLY A 251 4.58 -3.32 -16.07
C GLY A 251 5.53 -4.45 -16.52
N THR A 252 6.83 -4.16 -16.67
CA THR A 252 7.85 -5.19 -16.94
C THR A 252 8.10 -6.10 -15.73
N TYR A 253 7.87 -5.59 -14.51
CA TYR A 253 8.21 -6.26 -13.27
C TYR A 253 7.00 -6.64 -12.43
N ALA A 254 5.94 -5.84 -12.47
CA ALA A 254 4.72 -6.00 -11.70
C ALA A 254 3.64 -6.75 -12.49
N LYS A 255 2.68 -7.30 -11.78
CA LYS A 255 1.50 -7.96 -12.38
C LYS A 255 0.58 -6.96 -13.06
N GLU A 256 0.31 -5.84 -12.38
CA GLU A 256 -0.56 -4.76 -12.85
C GLU A 256 0.06 -3.41 -12.47
N VAL A 257 -0.38 -2.34 -13.14
CA VAL A 257 -0.02 -0.96 -12.80
C VAL A 257 -1.29 -0.21 -12.44
N PHE A 258 -1.24 0.49 -11.32
CA PHE A 258 -2.32 1.34 -10.84
C PHE A 258 -1.88 2.80 -10.87
N PHE A 259 -2.83 3.70 -11.08
CA PHE A 259 -2.58 5.14 -11.09
C PHE A 259 -3.28 5.79 -9.89
N GLY A 260 -2.56 6.62 -9.14
CA GLY A 260 -3.10 7.29 -7.95
C GLY A 260 -3.56 8.72 -8.24
N TYR A 261 -4.80 8.97 -7.89
CA TYR A 261 -5.46 10.21 -7.51
C TYR A 261 -5.80 11.20 -8.62
N ASP A 262 -5.37 11.02 -9.87
CA ASP A 262 -5.84 11.82 -11.00
C ASP A 262 -6.31 10.92 -12.15
N ALA A 263 -7.63 10.62 -12.14
CA ALA A 263 -8.25 9.77 -13.14
C ALA A 263 -8.20 10.36 -14.56
N ALA A 264 -8.24 11.67 -14.69
CA ALA A 264 -8.18 12.32 -16.00
C ALA A 264 -6.79 12.18 -16.63
N GLN A 265 -5.75 12.37 -15.86
CA GLN A 265 -4.37 12.20 -16.30
C GLN A 265 -4.04 10.74 -16.60
N ALA A 266 -4.46 9.82 -15.72
CA ALA A 266 -4.31 8.39 -15.93
C ALA A 266 -5.02 7.90 -17.20
N SER A 267 -6.29 8.31 -17.39
CA SER A 267 -7.07 7.99 -18.60
C SER A 267 -6.42 8.56 -19.88
N ALA A 268 -5.84 9.76 -19.82
CA ALA A 268 -5.11 10.34 -20.96
C ALA A 268 -3.88 9.50 -21.31
N ALA A 269 -3.14 9.00 -20.32
CA ALA A 269 -1.99 8.14 -20.53
C ALA A 269 -2.38 6.80 -21.17
N ILE A 270 -3.41 6.14 -20.64
CA ILE A 270 -3.92 4.86 -21.17
C ILE A 270 -4.39 5.01 -22.63
N ARG A 271 -5.23 6.00 -22.93
CA ARG A 271 -5.71 6.25 -24.31
C ARG A 271 -4.57 6.54 -25.29
N ARG A 272 -3.54 7.26 -24.86
CA ARG A 272 -2.38 7.54 -25.69
C ARG A 272 -1.58 6.27 -25.97
N GLN A 273 -1.34 5.46 -24.96
CA GLN A 273 -0.65 4.18 -25.10
C GLN A 273 -1.39 3.21 -26.03
N ASP A 274 -2.70 3.13 -25.92
CA ASP A 274 -3.54 2.31 -26.80
C ASP A 274 -3.47 2.77 -28.26
N ALA A 275 -3.48 4.07 -28.52
CA ALA A 275 -3.37 4.62 -29.85
C ALA A 275 -2.00 4.29 -30.47
N ASP A 276 -0.91 4.45 -29.74
CA ASP A 276 0.45 4.16 -30.20
C ASP A 276 0.63 2.65 -30.49
N GLN A 277 0.02 1.76 -29.71
CA GLN A 277 0.03 0.31 -29.98
C GLN A 277 -0.77 -0.09 -31.23
N GLN A 278 -1.87 0.60 -31.52
CA GLN A 278 -2.67 0.37 -32.74
C GLN A 278 -1.91 0.83 -33.99
N ASP A 279 -1.29 1.98 -33.95
CA ASP A 279 -0.48 2.50 -35.05
C ASP A 279 0.77 1.62 -35.32
N GLY A 280 1.46 1.14 -34.27
CA GLY A 280 2.58 0.22 -34.40
C GLY A 280 2.22 -1.13 -35.05
N LYS A 281 1.02 -1.65 -34.82
CA LYS A 281 0.52 -2.87 -35.48
C LYS A 281 0.20 -2.68 -36.98
N THR A 282 -0.13 -1.46 -37.37
CA THR A 282 -0.47 -1.12 -38.77
C THR A 282 0.78 -1.08 -39.67
N TYR A 283 1.94 -0.74 -39.14
CA TYR A 283 3.21 -0.65 -39.86
C TYR A 283 4.03 -1.96 -39.88
N GLY A 284 3.66 -2.98 -39.09
CA GLY A 284 4.36 -4.27 -39.01
C GLY A 284 3.80 -5.38 -39.89
N SER A 285 2.80 -5.11 -40.72
CA SER A 285 2.09 -6.09 -41.56
C SER A 285 2.31 -5.89 -43.08
N GLU A 286 3.44 -5.32 -43.52
CA GLU A 286 3.87 -5.32 -44.92
C GLU A 286 5.06 -6.25 -45.18
#